data_21e6a13ab9801e3ceced7d60cd92ffda
#
_entry.id   21e6a13ab9801e3ceced7d60cd92ffda
#
_cell.length_a   1.000
_cell.length_b   1.000
_cell.length_c   1.000
_cell.angle_alpha   90.00
_cell.angle_beta   90.00
_cell.angle_gamma   90.00
#
_symmetry.space_group_name_H-M   'P 1'
#
loop_
_entity.id
_entity.type
_entity.pdbx_description
1 polymer ?
#
loop_
_entity_poly.entity_id
_entity_poly.type
_entity_poly.pdbx_seq_one_letter_code
_entity_poly.pdbx_strand_id
1 'polypeptide(L)'
;GGSDSAYTLIERKVNLIIDNFGKIVSSLSDRSDYSLNLFSIVSIELHRLPSAETAEKIYLNKEIEESWTDKDRELFQKLSPEERVFYADYLSTEFETTKFLIEFAKTNKAVLEGLEYRVKSPKSLYNKLYQRVEKSFFDSLADVVRYTIILDPEDYVEQIRSVITALSEKNWKIYALKNYWTNDGFPYNGVNTKFKNPRNYRIEIQFHTKESFDVKMSKEDHDLYEQRRVLEPGCDEYNRILQLQLNLYSNMEYPKNIALLDNI
;
A
#
# COMPACT_ATOMS: atom_id res chain seq x y z
N GLY A 1 -4.61 8.74 27.19
CA GLY A 1 -4.09 9.34 25.97
C GLY A 1 -4.40 8.61 24.66
N GLY A 2 -4.92 7.39 24.64
CA GLY A 2 -5.04 6.63 23.40
C GLY A 2 -6.47 6.52 22.85
N SER A 3 -7.49 6.82 23.62
CA SER A 3 -8.86 6.96 23.13
C SER A 3 -9.02 8.17 22.19
N ASP A 4 -8.12 9.14 22.28
CA ASP A 4 -8.21 10.39 21.53
C ASP A 4 -7.93 10.20 20.03
N SER A 5 -7.09 9.26 19.64
CA SER A 5 -6.77 9.01 18.21
C SER A 5 -7.94 8.36 17.47
N ALA A 6 -8.58 7.33 18.06
CA ALA A 6 -9.76 6.68 17.49
C ALA A 6 -10.98 7.62 17.48
N TYR A 7 -11.17 8.39 18.54
CA TYR A 7 -12.19 9.42 18.62
C TYR A 7 -11.99 10.50 17.55
N THR A 8 -10.79 10.99 17.39
CA THR A 8 -10.44 12.00 16.39
C THR A 8 -10.73 11.51 14.98
N LEU A 9 -10.47 10.22 14.69
CA LEU A 9 -10.76 9.64 13.39
C LEU A 9 -12.26 9.51 13.12
N ILE A 10 -13.02 9.05 14.11
CA ILE A 10 -14.49 8.96 14.02
C ILE A 10 -15.08 10.37 13.85
N GLU A 11 -14.63 11.33 14.62
CA GLU A 11 -15.06 12.72 14.54
C GLU A 11 -14.79 13.32 13.14
N ARG A 12 -13.62 13.06 12.56
CA ARG A 12 -13.29 13.48 11.19
C ARG A 12 -14.24 12.87 10.15
N LYS A 13 -14.56 11.58 10.27
CA LYS A 13 -15.51 10.91 9.38
C LYS A 13 -16.92 11.47 9.54
N VAL A 14 -17.37 11.69 10.76
CA VAL A 14 -18.69 12.29 11.03
C VAL A 14 -18.76 13.70 10.47
N ASN A 15 -17.75 14.53 10.68
CA ASN A 15 -17.71 15.88 10.12
C ASN A 15 -17.70 15.87 8.59
N LEU A 16 -16.96 14.97 7.96
CA LEU A 16 -16.97 14.81 6.50
C LEU A 16 -18.35 14.41 5.98
N ILE A 17 -19.05 13.51 6.67
CA ILE A 17 -20.42 13.14 6.32
C ILE A 17 -21.36 14.35 6.44
N ILE A 18 -21.26 15.11 7.52
CA ILE A 18 -22.09 16.31 7.74
C ILE A 18 -21.83 17.36 6.65
N ASP A 19 -20.56 17.62 6.32
CA ASP A 19 -20.18 18.59 5.29
C ASP A 19 -20.65 18.17 3.89
N ASN A 20 -20.48 16.89 3.56
CA ASN A 20 -20.96 16.35 2.28
C ASN A 20 -22.48 16.31 2.22
N PHE A 21 -23.15 16.01 3.33
CA PHE A 21 -24.60 16.06 3.44
C PHE A 21 -25.14 17.46 3.14
N GLY A 22 -24.54 18.50 3.72
CA GLY A 22 -24.93 19.89 3.45
C GLY A 22 -24.77 20.27 1.98
N LYS A 23 -23.69 19.85 1.31
CA LYS A 23 -23.47 20.06 -0.13
C LYS A 23 -24.49 19.32 -0.99
N ILE A 24 -24.82 18.07 -0.63
CA ILE A 24 -25.79 17.25 -1.34
C ILE A 24 -27.20 17.83 -1.19
N VAL A 25 -27.60 18.22 0.03
CA VAL A 25 -28.87 18.87 0.30
C VAL A 25 -29.01 20.15 -0.54
N SER A 26 -27.95 20.95 -0.63
CA SER A 26 -27.95 22.17 -1.44
C SER A 26 -28.07 21.91 -2.94
N SER A 27 -27.55 20.77 -3.43
CA SER A 27 -27.58 20.40 -4.85
C SER A 27 -28.88 19.72 -5.30
N LEU A 28 -29.69 19.25 -4.36
CA LEU A 28 -30.90 18.45 -4.62
C LEU A 28 -32.22 19.21 -4.43
N SER A 29 -32.17 20.54 -4.21
CA SER A 29 -33.35 21.37 -3.83
C SER A 29 -34.54 21.31 -4.80
N ASP A 30 -34.41 20.74 -5.98
CA ASP A 30 -35.45 20.74 -7.04
C ASP A 30 -35.91 19.36 -7.53
N ARG A 31 -35.65 18.26 -6.81
CA ARG A 31 -36.00 16.91 -7.31
C ARG A 31 -36.89 16.10 -6.34
N SER A 32 -37.95 15.48 -6.91
CA SER A 32 -38.94 14.66 -6.19
C SER A 32 -38.40 13.31 -5.64
N ASP A 33 -37.22 12.83 -6.08
CA ASP A 33 -36.57 11.57 -5.61
C ASP A 33 -35.61 11.78 -4.45
N TYR A 34 -35.76 12.85 -3.77
CA TYR A 34 -34.88 13.38 -2.74
C TYR A 34 -34.58 12.40 -1.60
N SER A 35 -35.60 11.71 -1.11
CA SER A 35 -35.44 10.90 0.11
C SER A 35 -34.68 9.59 -0.12
N LEU A 36 -34.82 8.96 -1.29
CA LEU A 36 -34.17 7.68 -1.60
C LEU A 36 -32.66 7.85 -1.89
N ASN A 37 -32.30 8.90 -2.64
CA ASN A 37 -30.90 9.19 -2.93
C ASN A 37 -30.14 9.62 -1.68
N LEU A 38 -30.76 10.42 -0.82
CA LEU A 38 -30.18 10.88 0.44
C LEU A 38 -29.92 9.69 1.39
N PHE A 39 -30.89 8.78 1.51
CA PHE A 39 -30.75 7.61 2.35
C PHE A 39 -29.64 6.67 1.84
N SER A 40 -29.53 6.50 0.55
CA SER A 40 -28.46 5.70 -0.07
C SER A 40 -27.08 6.29 0.19
N ILE A 41 -26.91 7.60 0.07
CA ILE A 41 -25.62 8.27 0.28
C ILE A 41 -25.24 8.23 1.76
N VAL A 42 -26.16 8.54 2.66
CA VAL A 42 -25.90 8.44 4.11
C VAL A 42 -25.60 7.00 4.51
N SER A 43 -26.32 6.02 3.94
CA SER A 43 -26.07 4.61 4.19
C SER A 43 -24.68 4.19 3.72
N ILE A 44 -24.23 4.63 2.54
CA ILE A 44 -22.88 4.34 2.02
C ILE A 44 -21.82 4.94 2.94
N GLU A 45 -21.97 6.19 3.35
CA GLU A 45 -21.02 6.86 4.24
C GLU A 45 -21.03 6.28 5.66
N LEU A 46 -22.19 5.91 6.19
CA LEU A 46 -22.26 5.21 7.48
C LEU A 46 -21.58 3.85 7.47
N HIS A 47 -21.66 3.12 6.36
CA HIS A 47 -20.93 1.85 6.21
C HIS A 47 -19.40 2.03 6.11
N ARG A 48 -18.93 3.26 5.83
CA ARG A 48 -17.51 3.61 5.88
C ARG A 48 -17.04 4.01 7.28
N LEU A 49 -17.95 4.26 8.22
CA LEU A 49 -17.55 4.52 9.60
C LEU A 49 -16.90 3.25 10.19
N PRO A 50 -15.79 3.39 10.88
CA PRO A 50 -15.20 2.25 11.57
C PRO A 50 -16.20 1.74 12.62
N SER A 51 -16.38 0.41 12.67
CA SER A 51 -17.05 -0.24 13.79
C SER A 51 -16.29 0.04 15.09
N ALA A 52 -16.90 -0.22 16.25
CA ALA A 52 -16.19 -0.13 17.52
C ALA A 52 -14.91 -0.99 17.53
N GLU A 53 -14.99 -2.20 16.95
CA GLU A 53 -13.85 -3.08 16.76
C GLU A 53 -12.76 -2.47 15.85
N THR A 54 -13.16 -1.82 14.76
CA THR A 54 -12.23 -1.09 13.86
C THR A 54 -11.61 0.12 14.57
N ALA A 55 -12.37 0.83 15.41
CA ALA A 55 -11.85 1.94 16.21
C ALA A 55 -10.81 1.47 17.23
N GLU A 56 -11.01 0.30 17.85
CA GLU A 56 -10.02 -0.33 18.72
C GLU A 56 -8.75 -0.72 17.95
N LYS A 57 -8.89 -1.27 16.74
CA LYS A 57 -7.77 -1.61 15.87
C LYS A 57 -6.99 -0.39 15.40
N ILE A 58 -7.67 0.71 15.08
CA ILE A 58 -7.03 1.99 14.76
C ILE A 58 -6.23 2.50 15.96
N TYR A 59 -6.75 2.33 17.16
CA TYR A 59 -6.05 2.65 18.39
C TYR A 59 -4.78 1.83 18.57
N LEU A 60 -4.80 0.54 18.23
CA LEU A 60 -3.61 -0.33 18.28
C LEU A 60 -2.54 0.07 17.24
N ASN A 61 -2.89 0.82 16.21
CA ASN A 61 -1.95 1.42 15.26
C ASN A 61 -1.33 2.75 15.70
N LYS A 62 -1.45 3.10 16.97
CA LYS A 62 -0.82 4.27 17.59
C LYS A 62 0.69 4.31 17.32
N GLU A 63 1.36 3.17 17.26
CA GLU A 63 2.77 3.04 16.90
C GLU A 63 3.10 3.72 15.56
N ILE A 64 2.19 3.67 14.60
CA ILE A 64 2.39 4.27 13.28
C ILE A 64 2.42 5.80 13.39
N GLU A 65 1.46 6.39 14.11
CA GLU A 65 1.44 7.85 14.34
C GLU A 65 2.59 8.31 15.23
N GLU A 66 2.99 7.50 16.20
CA GLU A 66 4.13 7.78 17.06
C GLU A 66 5.47 7.74 16.31
N SER A 67 5.55 6.95 15.23
CA SER A 67 6.72 6.88 14.34
C SER A 67 6.90 8.11 13.44
N TRP A 68 5.86 8.95 13.32
CA TRP A 68 5.91 10.10 12.41
C TRP A 68 6.88 11.17 12.89
N THR A 69 7.65 11.68 11.95
CA THR A 69 8.47 12.87 12.15
C THR A 69 7.61 14.14 12.19
N ASP A 70 8.17 15.25 12.64
CA ASP A 70 7.47 16.55 12.58
C ASP A 70 7.10 16.91 11.14
N LYS A 71 7.92 16.53 10.16
CA LYS A 71 7.63 16.73 8.74
C LYS A 71 6.45 15.87 8.26
N ASP A 72 6.31 14.66 8.75
CA ASP A 72 5.15 13.81 8.47
C ASP A 72 3.88 14.46 9.00
N ARG A 73 3.89 14.99 10.23
CA ARG A 73 2.74 15.68 10.83
C ARG A 73 2.38 16.94 10.06
N GLU A 74 3.37 17.76 9.70
CA GLU A 74 3.15 18.97 8.88
C GLU A 74 2.48 18.62 7.54
N LEU A 75 3.03 17.63 6.83
CA LEU A 75 2.53 17.26 5.50
C LEU A 75 1.18 16.52 5.56
N PHE A 76 0.91 15.77 6.63
CA PHE A 76 -0.41 15.20 6.87
C PHE A 76 -1.49 16.27 6.98
N GLN A 77 -1.20 17.39 7.66
CA GLN A 77 -2.14 18.51 7.76
C GLN A 77 -2.38 19.25 6.43
N LYS A 78 -1.44 19.13 5.48
CA LYS A 78 -1.58 19.70 4.13
C LYS A 78 -2.41 18.82 3.18
N LEU A 79 -2.65 17.57 3.53
CA LEU A 79 -3.57 16.71 2.79
C LEU A 79 -5.00 17.26 2.91
N SER A 80 -5.83 17.05 1.88
CA SER A 80 -7.25 17.38 1.95
C SER A 80 -7.95 16.55 3.05
N PRO A 81 -9.10 16.99 3.56
CA PRO A 81 -9.89 16.20 4.51
C PRO A 81 -10.20 14.80 3.97
N GLU A 82 -10.55 14.68 2.70
CA GLU A 82 -10.85 13.42 2.03
C GLU A 82 -9.62 12.50 1.99
N GLU A 83 -8.46 13.04 1.66
CA GLU A 83 -7.20 12.28 1.62
C GLU A 83 -6.79 11.79 3.01
N ARG A 84 -7.00 12.61 4.05
CA ARG A 84 -6.73 12.19 5.43
C ARG A 84 -7.65 11.07 5.88
N VAL A 85 -8.94 11.15 5.56
CA VAL A 85 -9.90 10.09 5.87
C VAL A 85 -9.55 8.82 5.11
N PHE A 86 -9.21 8.94 3.83
CA PHE A 86 -8.78 7.82 3.01
C PHE A 86 -7.53 7.13 3.56
N TYR A 87 -6.52 7.91 3.97
CA TYR A 87 -5.33 7.38 4.63
C TYR A 87 -5.68 6.62 5.92
N ALA A 88 -6.54 7.20 6.75
CA ALA A 88 -7.01 6.57 7.97
C ALA A 88 -7.79 5.27 7.71
N ASP A 89 -8.57 5.21 6.63
CA ASP A 89 -9.27 4.00 6.21
C ASP A 89 -8.31 2.88 5.78
N TYR A 90 -7.20 3.22 5.12
CA TYR A 90 -6.13 2.25 4.85
C TYR A 90 -5.51 1.72 6.14
N LEU A 91 -5.26 2.58 7.13
CA LEU A 91 -4.77 2.13 8.44
C LEU A 91 -5.75 1.17 9.11
N SER A 92 -7.05 1.36 8.91
CA SER A 92 -8.07 0.47 9.48
C SER A 92 -8.03 -0.95 8.89
N THR A 93 -7.57 -1.11 7.65
CA THR A 93 -7.44 -2.43 7.01
C THR A 93 -6.10 -3.10 7.32
N GLU A 94 -5.11 -2.32 7.72
CA GLU A 94 -3.73 -2.76 7.94
C GLU A 94 -3.65 -3.81 9.06
N PHE A 95 -4.29 -3.56 10.18
CA PHE A 95 -4.17 -4.42 11.36
C PHE A 95 -4.56 -5.88 11.07
N GLU A 96 -5.73 -6.12 10.47
CA GLU A 96 -6.20 -7.48 10.15
C GLU A 96 -5.32 -8.14 9.10
N THR A 97 -4.89 -7.37 8.10
CA THR A 97 -4.04 -7.90 7.03
C THR A 97 -2.66 -8.26 7.58
N THR A 98 -2.08 -7.43 8.43
CA THR A 98 -0.80 -7.71 9.09
C THR A 98 -0.90 -8.97 9.96
N LYS A 99 -1.92 -9.04 10.79
CA LYS A 99 -2.16 -10.23 11.64
C LYS A 99 -2.29 -11.50 10.80
N PHE A 100 -3.09 -11.46 9.76
CA PHE A 100 -3.27 -12.58 8.85
C PHE A 100 -1.94 -13.00 8.19
N LEU A 101 -1.16 -12.06 7.68
CA LEU A 101 0.11 -12.38 7.02
C LEU A 101 1.17 -12.91 7.99
N ILE A 102 1.18 -12.44 9.24
CA ILE A 102 2.05 -12.99 10.29
C ILE A 102 1.70 -14.46 10.57
N GLU A 103 0.43 -14.78 10.72
CA GLU A 103 -0.02 -16.17 10.95
C GLU A 103 0.26 -17.05 9.71
N PHE A 104 0.02 -16.53 8.51
CA PHE A 104 0.36 -17.23 7.27
C PHE A 104 1.86 -17.52 7.18
N ALA A 105 2.71 -16.56 7.46
CA ALA A 105 4.16 -16.73 7.41
C ALA A 105 4.65 -17.82 8.38
N LYS A 106 4.12 -17.86 9.60
CA LYS A 106 4.47 -18.89 10.60
C LYS A 106 4.18 -20.31 10.10
N THR A 107 3.08 -20.50 9.37
CA THR A 107 2.65 -21.83 8.91
C THR A 107 3.26 -22.23 7.56
N ASN A 108 3.80 -21.30 6.78
CA ASN A 108 4.23 -21.54 5.41
C ASN A 108 5.73 -21.29 5.16
N LYS A 109 6.57 -21.27 6.20
CA LYS A 109 8.01 -21.03 6.10
C LYS A 109 8.38 -19.75 5.36
N ALA A 110 7.50 -18.76 5.38
CA ALA A 110 7.73 -17.44 4.83
C ALA A 110 8.17 -16.48 5.93
N VAL A 111 8.91 -15.44 5.57
CA VAL A 111 9.34 -14.41 6.50
C VAL A 111 8.79 -13.06 6.05
N LEU A 112 8.11 -12.37 6.96
CA LEU A 112 7.73 -10.98 6.76
C LEU A 112 8.90 -10.09 7.18
N GLU A 113 9.35 -9.24 6.25
CA GLU A 113 10.43 -8.30 6.49
C GLU A 113 9.95 -6.86 6.36
N GLY A 114 10.61 -5.96 7.12
CA GLY A 114 10.35 -4.53 7.03
C GLY A 114 8.93 -4.12 7.46
N LEU A 115 8.32 -4.81 8.43
CA LEU A 115 6.98 -4.49 8.94
C LEU A 115 6.87 -3.05 9.46
N GLU A 116 7.98 -2.47 9.95
CA GLU A 116 8.07 -1.07 10.36
C GLU A 116 7.80 -0.09 9.21
N TYR A 117 7.98 -0.51 7.96
CA TYR A 117 7.76 0.28 6.75
C TYR A 117 6.47 -0.10 6.02
N ARG A 118 5.61 -0.93 6.61
CA ARG A 118 4.39 -1.45 5.96
C ARG A 118 3.37 -0.36 5.61
N VAL A 119 3.40 0.77 6.32
CA VAL A 119 2.54 1.91 6.06
C VAL A 119 3.35 3.06 5.49
N LYS A 120 2.93 3.58 4.36
CA LYS A 120 3.56 4.75 3.74
C LYS A 120 3.42 5.96 4.65
N SER A 121 4.53 6.62 4.97
CA SER A 121 4.49 7.84 5.79
C SER A 121 3.75 8.98 5.10
N PRO A 122 3.17 9.92 5.85
CA PRO A 122 2.51 11.10 5.30
C PRO A 122 3.40 11.91 4.35
N LYS A 123 4.69 12.05 4.65
CA LYS A 123 5.66 12.68 3.76
C LYS A 123 5.77 11.95 2.42
N SER A 124 5.91 10.63 2.45
CA SER A 124 6.01 9.81 1.25
C SER A 124 4.71 9.83 0.44
N LEU A 125 3.56 9.85 1.11
CA LEU A 125 2.24 9.98 0.48
C LEU A 125 2.09 11.35 -0.18
N TYR A 126 2.36 12.44 0.54
CA TYR A 126 2.28 13.80 0.02
C TYR A 126 3.17 14.00 -1.21
N ASN A 127 4.42 13.53 -1.15
CA ASN A 127 5.33 13.61 -2.28
C ASN A 127 4.79 12.86 -3.50
N LYS A 128 4.16 11.70 -3.29
CA LYS A 128 3.57 10.91 -4.37
C LYS A 128 2.37 11.59 -5.03
N LEU A 129 1.54 12.26 -4.23
CA LEU A 129 0.33 12.93 -4.73
C LEU A 129 0.65 14.29 -5.39
N TYR A 130 1.63 15.03 -4.86
CA TYR A 130 1.79 16.45 -5.19
C TYR A 130 3.14 16.84 -5.80
N GLN A 131 4.20 16.06 -5.59
CA GLN A 131 5.55 16.45 -5.98
C GLN A 131 6.13 15.63 -7.13
N ARG A 132 5.50 14.53 -7.53
CA ARG A 132 5.94 13.75 -8.69
C ARG A 132 5.41 14.34 -10.00
N VAL A 133 6.17 14.14 -11.08
CA VAL A 133 5.78 14.53 -12.45
C VAL A 133 4.49 13.81 -12.86
N GLU A 134 4.40 12.51 -12.59
CA GLU A 134 3.17 11.74 -12.77
C GLU A 134 2.35 11.80 -11.48
N LYS A 135 1.26 12.54 -11.53
CA LYS A 135 0.32 12.64 -10.39
C LYS A 135 -0.43 11.35 -10.21
N SER A 136 -0.40 10.84 -9.00
CA SER A 136 -1.26 9.73 -8.59
C SER A 136 -2.51 10.25 -7.90
N PHE A 137 -3.63 9.59 -8.13
CA PHE A 137 -4.86 9.85 -7.36
C PHE A 137 -4.85 8.97 -6.10
N PHE A 138 -5.26 9.54 -4.97
CA PHE A 138 -5.21 8.83 -3.68
C PHE A 138 -6.05 7.55 -3.68
N ASP A 139 -7.18 7.52 -4.40
CA ASP A 139 -8.08 6.37 -4.53
C ASP A 139 -7.52 5.24 -5.40
N SER A 140 -6.46 5.49 -6.16
CA SER A 140 -5.78 4.49 -7.01
C SER A 140 -4.49 3.94 -6.41
N LEU A 141 -4.04 4.46 -5.26
CA LEU A 141 -2.80 4.03 -4.64
C LEU A 141 -2.90 2.59 -4.10
N ALA A 142 -1.94 1.76 -4.47
CA ALA A 142 -1.87 0.38 -3.98
C ALA A 142 -0.83 0.21 -2.85
N ASP A 143 0.07 1.16 -2.67
CA ASP A 143 1.25 1.06 -1.82
C ASP A 143 1.18 1.94 -0.57
N VAL A 144 -0.03 2.36 -0.16
CA VAL A 144 -0.23 3.00 1.15
C VAL A 144 0.03 1.97 2.26
N VAL A 145 -0.48 0.75 2.07
CA VAL A 145 -0.12 -0.42 2.88
C VAL A 145 0.61 -1.41 1.99
N ARG A 146 1.82 -1.77 2.38
CA ARG A 146 2.71 -2.63 1.60
C ARG A 146 3.43 -3.62 2.51
N TYR A 147 3.51 -4.86 2.08
CA TYR A 147 4.24 -5.92 2.77
C TYR A 147 5.37 -6.45 1.90
N THR A 148 6.38 -6.97 2.54
CA THR A 148 7.45 -7.73 1.89
C THR A 148 7.51 -9.12 2.50
N ILE A 149 7.45 -10.15 1.65
CA ILE A 149 7.51 -11.54 2.04
C ILE A 149 8.76 -12.15 1.41
N ILE A 150 9.61 -12.73 2.25
CA ILE A 150 10.80 -13.46 1.83
C ILE A 150 10.44 -14.93 1.72
N LEU A 151 10.76 -15.51 0.59
CA LEU A 151 10.47 -16.91 0.24
C LEU A 151 11.76 -17.63 -0.18
N ASP A 152 11.75 -18.95 0.04
CA ASP A 152 12.80 -19.82 -0.47
C ASP A 152 12.72 -19.92 -2.00
N PRO A 153 13.84 -19.85 -2.76
CA PRO A 153 13.84 -19.99 -4.21
C PRO A 153 13.20 -21.28 -4.75
N GLU A 154 13.30 -22.38 -4.01
CA GLU A 154 12.71 -23.68 -4.42
C GLU A 154 11.18 -23.66 -4.40
N ASP A 155 10.58 -23.05 -3.38
CA ASP A 155 9.13 -23.05 -3.16
C ASP A 155 8.47 -21.70 -3.57
N TYR A 156 9.22 -20.79 -4.17
CA TYR A 156 8.85 -19.39 -4.40
C TYR A 156 7.50 -19.23 -5.10
N VAL A 157 7.32 -19.90 -6.23
CA VAL A 157 6.09 -19.79 -7.05
C VAL A 157 4.89 -20.39 -6.33
N GLU A 158 5.05 -21.55 -5.71
CA GLU A 158 3.96 -22.21 -4.97
C GLU A 158 3.56 -21.40 -3.74
N GLN A 159 4.50 -20.80 -3.05
CA GLN A 159 4.20 -19.93 -1.91
C GLN A 159 3.47 -18.66 -2.33
N ILE A 160 3.83 -18.03 -3.45
CA ILE A 160 3.09 -16.88 -3.99
C ILE A 160 1.63 -17.28 -4.31
N ARG A 161 1.43 -18.42 -4.96
CA ARG A 161 0.07 -18.94 -5.24
C ARG A 161 -0.72 -19.19 -3.97
N SER A 162 -0.08 -19.72 -2.94
CA SER A 162 -0.69 -19.95 -1.64
C SER A 162 -1.13 -18.63 -0.97
N VAL A 163 -0.31 -17.58 -1.03
CA VAL A 163 -0.68 -16.24 -0.53
C VAL A 163 -1.87 -15.68 -1.31
N ILE A 164 -1.86 -15.79 -2.64
CA ILE A 164 -2.96 -15.31 -3.48
C ILE A 164 -4.28 -16.03 -3.12
N THR A 165 -4.23 -17.35 -2.98
CA THR A 165 -5.39 -18.17 -2.60
C THR A 165 -5.91 -17.78 -1.22
N ALA A 166 -5.04 -17.71 -0.23
CA ALA A 166 -5.41 -17.38 1.15
C ALA A 166 -5.98 -15.96 1.29
N LEU A 167 -5.45 -14.99 0.54
CA LEU A 167 -6.02 -13.64 0.47
C LEU A 167 -7.36 -13.63 -0.25
N SER A 168 -7.55 -14.45 -1.28
CA SER A 168 -8.84 -14.58 -1.98
C SER A 168 -9.95 -15.09 -1.03
N GLU A 169 -9.64 -16.03 -0.15
CA GLU A 169 -10.54 -16.51 0.91
C GLU A 169 -10.92 -15.40 1.92
N LYS A 170 -10.08 -14.38 2.05
CA LYS A 170 -10.33 -13.17 2.85
C LYS A 170 -10.95 -12.02 2.05
N ASN A 171 -11.52 -12.32 0.86
CA ASN A 171 -12.11 -11.35 -0.06
C ASN A 171 -11.14 -10.30 -0.64
N TRP A 172 -9.85 -10.57 -0.62
CA TRP A 172 -8.87 -9.79 -1.38
C TRP A 172 -8.71 -10.39 -2.77
N LYS A 173 -8.89 -9.58 -3.80
CA LYS A 173 -8.71 -10.01 -5.19
C LYS A 173 -7.42 -9.42 -5.75
N ILE A 174 -6.58 -10.27 -6.31
CA ILE A 174 -5.44 -9.82 -7.09
C ILE A 174 -5.92 -9.13 -8.37
N TYR A 175 -5.33 -7.99 -8.73
CA TYR A 175 -5.64 -7.29 -9.97
C TYR A 175 -4.40 -6.88 -10.77
N ALA A 176 -3.21 -7.06 -10.22
CA ALA A 176 -1.94 -6.89 -10.93
C ALA A 176 -0.87 -7.78 -10.32
N LEU A 177 -0.07 -8.38 -11.20
CA LEU A 177 1.16 -9.09 -10.86
C LEU A 177 2.24 -8.63 -11.84
N LYS A 178 3.41 -8.27 -11.31
CA LYS A 178 4.60 -7.96 -12.10
C LYS A 178 5.75 -8.85 -11.66
N ASN A 179 6.16 -9.70 -12.57
CA ASN A 179 7.32 -10.56 -12.38
C ASN A 179 8.57 -9.86 -12.93
N TYR A 180 9.41 -9.34 -12.04
CA TYR A 180 10.63 -8.65 -12.43
C TYR A 180 11.83 -9.60 -12.61
N TRP A 181 11.72 -10.85 -12.19
CA TRP A 181 12.73 -11.86 -12.44
C TRP A 181 12.91 -12.17 -13.94
N THR A 182 11.86 -11.99 -14.72
CA THR A 182 11.84 -12.20 -16.17
C THR A 182 12.01 -10.90 -16.98
N ASN A 183 12.30 -9.79 -16.30
CA ASN A 183 12.50 -8.47 -16.93
C ASN A 183 13.98 -8.06 -16.88
N ASP A 184 14.78 -8.56 -17.81
CA ASP A 184 16.24 -8.38 -17.85
C ASP A 184 16.71 -6.91 -17.90
N GLY A 185 15.88 -6.00 -18.33
CA GLY A 185 16.22 -4.57 -18.42
C GLY A 185 15.93 -3.75 -17.17
N PHE A 186 15.39 -4.36 -16.12
CA PHE A 186 14.98 -3.67 -14.91
C PHE A 186 15.84 -4.08 -13.71
N PRO A 187 16.50 -3.14 -13.01
CA PRO A 187 17.42 -3.45 -11.92
C PRO A 187 16.65 -3.73 -10.62
N TYR A 188 15.96 -4.84 -10.59
CA TYR A 188 15.16 -5.31 -9.47
C TYR A 188 14.73 -6.75 -9.69
N ASN A 189 14.93 -7.60 -8.71
CA ASN A 189 14.50 -8.99 -8.73
C ASN A 189 13.46 -9.23 -7.63
N GLY A 190 12.25 -9.48 -8.05
CA GLY A 190 11.11 -9.73 -7.16
C GLY A 190 9.82 -9.87 -7.93
N VAL A 191 8.75 -10.20 -7.22
CA VAL A 191 7.40 -10.22 -7.77
C VAL A 191 6.54 -9.25 -6.96
N ASN A 192 5.98 -8.26 -7.64
CA ASN A 192 5.09 -7.30 -7.01
C ASN A 192 3.65 -7.60 -7.37
N THR A 193 2.82 -7.77 -6.37
CA THR A 193 1.40 -8.05 -6.53
C THR A 193 0.55 -6.95 -5.91
N LYS A 194 -0.60 -6.67 -6.52
CA LYS A 194 -1.56 -5.71 -6.01
C LYS A 194 -2.90 -6.38 -5.82
N PHE A 195 -3.48 -6.15 -4.66
CA PHE A 195 -4.78 -6.69 -4.27
C PHE A 195 -5.75 -5.56 -3.95
N LYS A 196 -7.03 -5.84 -4.13
CA LYS A 196 -8.12 -4.98 -3.69
C LYS A 196 -9.18 -5.80 -2.97
N ASN A 197 -9.80 -5.20 -1.95
CA ASN A 197 -10.93 -5.76 -1.25
C ASN A 197 -12.28 -5.24 -1.82
N PRO A 198 -13.44 -5.74 -1.38
CA PRO A 198 -14.74 -5.26 -1.85
C PRO A 198 -15.01 -3.77 -1.59
N ARG A 199 -14.33 -3.16 -0.60
CA ARG A 199 -14.39 -1.72 -0.31
C ARG A 199 -13.44 -0.90 -1.18
N ASN A 200 -12.79 -1.53 -2.18
CA ASN A 200 -11.79 -0.93 -3.07
C ASN A 200 -10.51 -0.42 -2.39
N TYR A 201 -10.24 -0.83 -1.14
CA TYR A 201 -8.91 -0.62 -0.56
C TYR A 201 -7.91 -1.54 -1.23
N ARG A 202 -6.70 -1.05 -1.40
CA ARG A 202 -5.64 -1.72 -2.14
C ARG A 202 -4.44 -1.93 -1.25
N ILE A 203 -3.78 -3.06 -1.41
CA ILE A 203 -2.49 -3.36 -0.78
C ILE A 203 -1.51 -3.83 -1.85
N GLU A 204 -0.24 -3.61 -1.60
CA GLU A 204 0.86 -4.18 -2.38
C GLU A 204 1.58 -5.24 -1.54
N ILE A 205 1.86 -6.40 -2.15
CA ILE A 205 2.76 -7.39 -1.56
C ILE A 205 3.91 -7.61 -2.52
N GLN A 206 5.13 -7.45 -2.01
CA GLN A 206 6.37 -7.69 -2.71
C GLN A 206 6.97 -9.01 -2.22
N PHE A 207 7.24 -9.91 -3.15
CA PHE A 207 7.88 -11.18 -2.85
C PHE A 207 9.35 -11.12 -3.28
N HIS A 208 10.22 -11.54 -2.39
CA HIS A 208 11.66 -11.58 -2.59
C HIS A 208 12.24 -12.92 -2.14
N THR A 209 13.39 -13.27 -2.69
CA THR A 209 14.31 -14.16 -2.00
C THR A 209 15.11 -13.37 -0.98
N LYS A 210 15.78 -14.04 -0.03
CA LYS A 210 16.64 -13.35 0.93
C LYS A 210 17.71 -12.52 0.22
N GLU A 211 18.33 -13.10 -0.79
CA GLU A 211 19.39 -12.46 -1.57
C GLU A 211 18.89 -11.20 -2.30
N SER A 212 17.77 -11.29 -3.01
CA SER A 212 17.22 -10.15 -3.74
C SER A 212 16.75 -9.03 -2.80
N PHE A 213 16.23 -9.39 -1.62
CA PHE A 213 15.87 -8.42 -0.60
C PHE A 213 17.07 -7.70 0.00
N ASP A 214 18.16 -8.45 0.29
CA ASP A 214 19.38 -7.87 0.85
C ASP A 214 20.01 -6.85 -0.13
N VAL A 215 20.02 -7.14 -1.43
CA VAL A 215 20.48 -6.17 -2.44
C VAL A 215 19.56 -4.94 -2.46
N LYS A 216 18.25 -5.13 -2.53
CA LYS A 216 17.27 -4.03 -2.53
C LYS A 216 17.43 -3.11 -1.30
N MET A 217 17.76 -3.68 -0.15
CA MET A 217 17.94 -2.92 1.11
C MET A 217 19.37 -2.41 1.30
N SER A 218 20.29 -2.75 0.40
CA SER A 218 21.67 -2.29 0.46
C SER A 218 21.76 -0.79 0.24
N LYS A 219 22.69 -0.16 0.93
CA LYS A 219 23.00 1.26 0.71
C LYS A 219 23.42 1.54 -0.72
N GLU A 220 24.13 0.60 -1.34
CA GLU A 220 24.65 0.74 -2.70
C GLU A 220 23.50 0.82 -3.72
N ASP A 221 22.53 -0.11 -3.68
CA ASP A 221 21.37 -0.06 -4.57
C ASP A 221 20.53 1.18 -4.34
N HIS A 222 20.32 1.55 -3.07
CA HIS A 222 19.57 2.75 -2.72
C HIS A 222 20.22 4.02 -3.26
N ASP A 223 21.52 4.18 -3.09
CA ASP A 223 22.27 5.36 -3.57
C ASP A 223 22.24 5.43 -5.10
N LEU A 224 22.40 4.31 -5.81
CA LEU A 224 22.30 4.26 -7.27
C LEU A 224 20.87 4.57 -7.76
N TYR A 225 19.86 4.05 -7.08
CA TYR A 225 18.46 4.35 -7.40
C TYR A 225 18.15 5.84 -7.23
N GLU A 226 18.56 6.47 -6.13
CA GLU A 226 18.33 7.90 -5.89
C GLU A 226 19.07 8.78 -6.90
N GLN A 227 20.25 8.40 -7.33
CA GLN A 227 20.98 9.09 -8.40
C GLN A 227 20.26 8.93 -9.76
N ARG A 228 19.86 7.71 -10.12
CA ARG A 228 19.25 7.44 -11.42
C ARG A 228 17.87 8.09 -11.60
N ARG A 229 17.04 8.09 -10.55
CA ARG A 229 15.63 8.56 -10.64
C ARG A 229 15.47 10.06 -10.95
N VAL A 230 16.52 10.85 -10.81
CA VAL A 230 16.51 12.30 -11.10
C VAL A 230 17.11 12.64 -12.47
N LEU A 231 17.62 11.64 -13.17
CA LEU A 231 18.21 11.79 -14.50
C LEU A 231 17.16 11.55 -15.60
N GLU A 232 17.40 12.13 -16.76
CA GLU A 232 16.60 11.85 -17.95
C GLU A 232 16.84 10.42 -18.42
N PRO A 233 15.78 9.59 -18.57
CA PRO A 233 15.94 8.22 -19.05
C PRO A 233 16.64 8.17 -20.41
N GLY A 234 17.66 7.31 -20.51
CA GLY A 234 18.40 7.08 -21.74
C GLY A 234 19.63 7.98 -21.94
N CYS A 235 19.88 8.98 -21.09
CA CYS A 235 21.16 9.70 -21.14
C CYS A 235 22.33 8.80 -20.69
N ASP A 236 23.56 9.14 -21.07
CA ASP A 236 24.75 8.33 -20.80
C ASP A 236 24.92 8.01 -19.31
N GLU A 237 24.73 9.00 -18.45
CA GLU A 237 24.84 8.83 -17.00
C GLU A 237 23.72 7.95 -16.42
N TYR A 238 22.48 8.10 -16.91
CA TYR A 238 21.38 7.21 -16.56
C TYR A 238 21.71 5.75 -16.91
N ASN A 239 22.21 5.52 -18.14
CA ASN A 239 22.56 4.18 -18.61
C ASN A 239 23.74 3.59 -17.83
N ARG A 240 24.72 4.42 -17.47
CA ARG A 240 25.86 4.00 -16.64
C ARG A 240 25.39 3.52 -15.26
N ILE A 241 24.53 4.32 -14.59
CA ILE A 241 24.02 3.96 -13.27
C ILE A 241 23.08 2.75 -13.35
N LEU A 242 22.24 2.68 -14.38
CA LEU A 242 21.38 1.51 -14.63
C LEU A 242 22.22 0.23 -14.74
N GLN A 243 23.33 0.27 -15.47
CA GLN A 243 24.21 -0.89 -15.63
C GLN A 243 24.86 -1.31 -14.29
N LEU A 244 25.25 -0.35 -13.45
CA LEU A 244 25.77 -0.64 -12.12
C LEU A 244 24.70 -1.32 -11.24
N GLN A 245 23.46 -0.83 -11.28
CA GLN A 245 22.37 -1.48 -10.57
C GLN A 245 22.07 -2.89 -11.11
N LEU A 246 22.00 -3.07 -12.42
CA LEU A 246 21.79 -4.39 -13.03
C LEU A 246 22.87 -5.39 -12.59
N ASN A 247 24.11 -4.96 -12.45
CA ASN A 247 25.20 -5.81 -11.98
C ASN A 247 25.00 -6.31 -10.54
N LEU A 248 24.35 -5.51 -9.66
CA LEU A 248 24.05 -5.94 -8.30
C LEU A 248 23.07 -7.14 -8.27
N TYR A 249 22.20 -7.24 -9.25
CA TYR A 249 21.18 -8.30 -9.35
C TYR A 249 21.59 -9.47 -10.27
N SER A 250 22.74 -9.40 -10.95
CA SER A 250 23.08 -10.31 -12.06
C SER A 250 23.44 -11.74 -11.66
N ASN A 251 23.92 -11.96 -10.43
CA ASN A 251 24.44 -13.26 -9.98
C ASN A 251 23.55 -13.95 -8.94
N MET A 252 22.27 -13.59 -8.90
CA MET A 252 21.33 -14.17 -7.95
C MET A 252 20.81 -15.53 -8.41
N GLU A 253 20.52 -16.40 -7.46
CA GLU A 253 19.78 -17.62 -7.73
C GLU A 253 18.35 -17.29 -8.14
N TYR A 254 17.95 -17.73 -9.34
CA TYR A 254 16.59 -17.54 -9.85
C TYR A 254 15.64 -18.54 -9.19
N PRO A 255 14.46 -18.06 -8.73
CA PRO A 255 13.45 -18.96 -8.21
C PRO A 255 13.01 -20.00 -9.22
N LYS A 256 12.80 -21.22 -8.76
CA LYS A 256 12.36 -22.34 -9.59
C LYS A 256 11.01 -22.03 -10.21
N ASN A 257 10.86 -22.34 -11.50
CA ASN A 257 9.63 -22.16 -12.27
C ASN A 257 9.08 -20.72 -12.31
N ILE A 258 9.93 -19.72 -12.09
CA ILE A 258 9.51 -18.31 -11.97
C ILE A 258 8.70 -17.79 -13.17
N ALA A 259 8.97 -18.27 -14.39
CA ALA A 259 8.24 -17.89 -15.59
C ALA A 259 6.76 -18.33 -15.59
N LEU A 260 6.36 -19.27 -14.71
CA LEU A 260 4.96 -19.67 -14.59
C LEU A 260 4.08 -18.57 -14.00
N LEU A 261 4.65 -17.54 -13.41
CA LEU A 261 3.92 -16.39 -12.89
C LEU A 261 3.54 -15.38 -13.98
N ASP A 262 4.15 -15.42 -15.15
CA ASP A 262 3.87 -14.48 -16.24
C ASP A 262 2.49 -14.71 -16.87
N ASN A 263 1.81 -15.80 -16.51
CA ASN A 263 0.49 -16.20 -17.02
C ASN A 263 -0.62 -16.10 -15.96
N ILE A 264 -0.37 -15.45 -14.84
CA ILE A 264 -1.35 -15.16 -13.79
C ILE A 264 -1.83 -13.71 -13.95
#